data_b64df5365a51ebb707731275603199cd
#
_entry.id   b64df5365a51ebb707731275603199cd
#
_cell.length_a   1.000
_cell.length_b   1.000
_cell.length_c   1.000
_cell.angle_alpha   90.00
_cell.angle_beta   90.00
_cell.angle_gamma   90.00
#
_symmetry.space_group_name_H-M   'P 1'
#
loop_
_entity.id
_entity.type
_entity.pdbx_description
1 polymer ?
#
loop_
_entity_poly.entity_id
_entity_poly.type
_entity_poly.pdbx_seq_one_letter_code
_entity_poly.pdbx_strand_id
1 'polypeptide(L)'
;MKRTGLVLISLIICCCTLAAQSIAGKLDALVSSEKVLTTSEVGISVFNLTQGKQMYAYQDKKLYRPASIEKVITSVTALAELREYYLFNTRIAYTGTIVQDSILQGDLYLVGGFDPEFMDEDMNKLVEAVHNSGIRCIQGSLIADVSLTDSIYWGAGWSWDDTPEAFQPYLSPLMLNRGCVNVTVIPTSKGRKPKIEVIPESDYYTICNLAQSYAPQCGKLKVTRNWLDNGNTICVDGNANYRCTKTLNMYSSKDFFLHTFAYRLKETGISIQSVRYGICPDEATGMYTFSRPLEPVLKRALKKSDNLSAEAMFYHLAISRSGKKNVGFKDAQEVIHSFMKHEIGRNPDNYSIVDGSGVSLYNYISPDLMMEYLKYAYAHPEIFHTFYEALPVAGVDGTLHYRMKQGKAYRNVRAKTGTVTGISSLAGYVKAGNGDMLAFVIINQNVLRGKEARAFQDKICEILAH
;
A
#
# COMPACT_ATOMS: atom_id res chain seq x y z
N MET A 1 79.39 -19.90 -53.23
CA MET A 1 78.64 -20.53 -52.14
C MET A 1 77.93 -19.38 -51.37
N LYS A 2 76.70 -19.14 -51.65
CA LYS A 2 75.84 -18.16 -50.90
C LYS A 2 74.81 -18.92 -50.10
N ARG A 3 74.85 -18.84 -48.76
CA ARG A 3 73.85 -19.37 -47.86
C ARG A 3 72.74 -18.33 -47.71
N THR A 4 71.58 -18.64 -48.15
CA THR A 4 70.33 -17.91 -47.92
C THR A 4 69.72 -18.38 -46.59
N GLY A 5 69.69 -17.50 -45.58
CA GLY A 5 69.03 -17.75 -44.31
C GLY A 5 67.52 -17.45 -44.44
N LEU A 6 66.69 -18.41 -44.13
CA LEU A 6 65.23 -18.27 -44.04
C LEU A 6 64.83 -17.77 -42.62
N VAL A 7 64.32 -16.55 -42.56
CA VAL A 7 63.79 -16.02 -41.29
C VAL A 7 62.32 -16.37 -41.21
N LEU A 8 61.97 -17.25 -40.25
CA LEU A 8 60.60 -17.61 -39.92
C LEU A 8 60.04 -16.57 -38.94
N ILE A 9 59.15 -15.70 -39.43
CA ILE A 9 58.40 -14.79 -38.54
C ILE A 9 57.17 -15.51 -38.04
N SER A 10 57.18 -15.94 -36.77
CA SER A 10 56.01 -16.49 -36.06
C SER A 10 55.12 -15.32 -35.66
N LEU A 11 53.97 -15.17 -36.36
CA LEU A 11 52.86 -14.28 -35.96
C LEU A 11 52.12 -14.96 -34.79
N ILE A 12 52.33 -14.53 -33.58
CA ILE A 12 51.52 -14.90 -32.41
C ILE A 12 50.27 -14.02 -32.54
N ILE A 13 49.18 -14.59 -33.10
CA ILE A 13 47.83 -14.02 -33.00
C ILE A 13 47.34 -14.23 -31.57
N CYS A 14 47.47 -13.19 -30.75
CA CYS A 14 46.85 -13.11 -29.43
C CYS A 14 45.33 -12.91 -29.61
N CYS A 15 44.58 -14.00 -29.74
CA CYS A 15 43.13 -13.98 -29.66
C CYS A 15 42.74 -13.63 -28.21
N CYS A 16 42.64 -12.34 -27.93
CA CYS A 16 41.89 -11.90 -26.76
C CYS A 16 40.41 -12.21 -26.98
N THR A 17 40.01 -13.43 -26.63
CA THR A 17 38.60 -13.72 -26.40
C THR A 17 38.13 -12.81 -25.26
N LEU A 18 37.41 -11.74 -25.58
CA LEU A 18 36.59 -11.03 -24.60
C LEU A 18 35.56 -12.02 -24.07
N ALA A 19 35.93 -12.76 -23.00
CA ALA A 19 34.96 -13.55 -22.26
C ALA A 19 33.90 -12.57 -21.76
N ALA A 20 32.67 -12.71 -22.22
CA ALA A 20 31.56 -11.89 -21.75
C ALA A 20 31.55 -11.99 -20.23
N GLN A 21 31.78 -10.86 -19.55
CA GLN A 21 31.78 -10.80 -18.09
C GLN A 21 30.46 -11.37 -17.54
N SER A 22 30.53 -12.31 -16.59
CA SER A 22 29.34 -12.91 -15.99
C SER A 22 28.47 -11.85 -15.32
N ILE A 23 27.17 -12.10 -15.17
CA ILE A 23 26.25 -11.21 -14.44
C ILE A 23 26.83 -10.87 -13.06
N ALA A 24 27.34 -11.84 -12.32
CA ALA A 24 27.99 -11.60 -11.02
C ALA A 24 29.16 -10.61 -11.12
N GLY A 25 30.07 -10.78 -12.08
CA GLY A 25 31.19 -9.87 -12.26
C GLY A 25 30.77 -8.45 -12.67
N LYS A 26 29.70 -8.29 -13.46
CA LYS A 26 29.11 -6.98 -13.78
C LYS A 26 28.52 -6.31 -12.54
N LEU A 27 27.85 -7.07 -11.69
CA LEU A 27 27.25 -6.58 -10.44
C LEU A 27 28.36 -6.18 -9.44
N ASP A 28 29.41 -6.97 -9.29
CA ASP A 28 30.57 -6.62 -8.44
C ASP A 28 31.24 -5.32 -8.87
N ALA A 29 31.45 -5.17 -10.18
CA ALA A 29 32.02 -3.93 -10.73
C ALA A 29 31.09 -2.73 -10.48
N LEU A 30 29.79 -2.90 -10.63
CA LEU A 30 28.81 -1.85 -10.36
C LEU A 30 28.78 -1.48 -8.86
N VAL A 31 28.71 -2.45 -7.95
CA VAL A 31 28.70 -2.22 -6.50
C VAL A 31 29.98 -1.50 -6.06
N SER A 32 31.15 -1.90 -6.59
CA SER A 32 32.45 -1.30 -6.23
C SER A 32 32.64 0.13 -6.75
N SER A 33 31.98 0.50 -7.85
CA SER A 33 32.16 1.80 -8.51
C SER A 33 31.07 2.84 -8.21
N GLU A 34 29.95 2.42 -7.60
CA GLU A 34 28.78 3.29 -7.45
C GLU A 34 28.92 4.28 -6.29
N LYS A 35 28.88 5.57 -6.60
CA LYS A 35 29.12 6.66 -5.63
C LYS A 35 28.13 6.68 -4.47
N VAL A 36 26.87 6.30 -4.69
CA VAL A 36 25.87 6.29 -3.62
C VAL A 36 26.25 5.34 -2.49
N LEU A 37 27.02 4.30 -2.78
CA LEU A 37 27.45 3.29 -1.80
C LEU A 37 28.68 3.72 -0.97
N THR A 38 29.29 4.88 -1.25
CA THR A 38 30.37 5.39 -0.39
C THR A 38 29.87 5.86 0.98
N THR A 39 28.59 6.21 1.10
CA THR A 39 27.97 6.72 2.33
C THR A 39 26.67 6.00 2.70
N SER A 40 26.30 4.98 1.95
CA SER A 40 25.09 4.19 2.17
C SER A 40 25.40 2.69 2.11
N GLU A 41 24.44 1.88 2.53
CA GLU A 41 24.55 0.42 2.50
C GLU A 41 23.59 -0.18 1.48
N VAL A 42 23.91 -1.39 1.01
CA VAL A 42 23.03 -2.17 0.14
C VAL A 42 23.10 -3.66 0.47
N GLY A 43 21.96 -4.32 0.46
CA GLY A 43 21.85 -5.78 0.39
C GLY A 43 21.23 -6.18 -0.95
N ILE A 44 21.82 -7.18 -1.62
CA ILE A 44 21.37 -7.64 -2.95
C ILE A 44 21.29 -9.15 -2.94
N SER A 45 20.19 -9.69 -3.47
CA SER A 45 20.02 -11.12 -3.77
C SER A 45 19.46 -11.27 -5.19
N VAL A 46 20.04 -12.17 -5.99
CA VAL A 46 19.56 -12.50 -7.35
C VAL A 46 19.53 -14.02 -7.51
N PHE A 47 18.39 -14.54 -7.93
CA PHE A 47 18.16 -15.97 -8.08
C PHE A 47 17.58 -16.27 -9.47
N ASN A 48 18.13 -17.27 -10.17
CA ASN A 48 17.59 -17.78 -11.40
C ASN A 48 16.53 -18.84 -11.07
N LEU A 49 15.27 -18.47 -11.25
CA LEU A 49 14.12 -19.30 -10.94
C LEU A 49 13.98 -20.48 -11.93
N THR A 50 14.36 -20.27 -13.19
CA THR A 50 14.30 -21.31 -14.24
C THR A 50 15.33 -22.41 -13.96
N GLN A 51 16.54 -22.04 -13.50
CA GLN A 51 17.63 -22.99 -13.25
C GLN A 51 17.69 -23.44 -11.77
N GLY A 52 16.89 -22.84 -10.88
CA GLY A 52 16.95 -23.12 -9.44
C GLY A 52 18.27 -22.73 -8.78
N LYS A 53 18.94 -21.65 -9.22
CA LYS A 53 20.32 -21.34 -8.83
C LYS A 53 20.48 -19.90 -8.35
N GLN A 54 21.17 -19.72 -7.20
CA GLN A 54 21.63 -18.39 -6.76
C GLN A 54 22.67 -17.85 -7.75
N MET A 55 22.44 -16.66 -8.27
CA MET A 55 23.34 -16.00 -9.22
C MET A 55 24.23 -14.95 -8.58
N TYR A 56 23.70 -14.23 -7.58
CA TYR A 56 24.43 -13.17 -6.89
C TYR A 56 23.91 -12.97 -5.47
N ALA A 57 24.80 -12.75 -4.52
CA ALA A 57 24.51 -12.43 -3.14
C ALA A 57 25.51 -11.41 -2.62
N TYR A 58 25.05 -10.27 -2.17
CA TYR A 58 25.89 -9.24 -1.55
C TYR A 58 25.19 -8.73 -0.30
N GLN A 59 25.77 -9.01 0.87
CA GLN A 59 25.21 -8.70 2.19
C GLN A 59 23.73 -9.11 2.35
N ASP A 60 23.32 -10.16 1.65
CA ASP A 60 21.94 -10.61 1.53
C ASP A 60 21.32 -11.16 2.82
N LYS A 61 22.15 -11.53 3.80
CA LYS A 61 21.73 -12.03 5.13
C LYS A 61 21.67 -10.93 6.20
N LYS A 62 22.15 -9.70 5.92
CA LYS A 62 22.02 -8.60 6.86
C LYS A 62 20.59 -8.13 6.94
N LEU A 63 20.19 -7.63 8.12
CA LEU A 63 18.89 -7.05 8.36
C LEU A 63 18.83 -5.61 7.88
N TYR A 64 17.77 -5.31 7.15
CA TYR A 64 17.47 -3.99 6.61
C TYR A 64 16.00 -3.65 6.87
N ARG A 65 15.69 -2.37 6.96
CA ARG A 65 14.32 -1.89 6.90
C ARG A 65 13.81 -2.03 5.46
N PRO A 66 12.74 -2.79 5.22
CA PRO A 66 12.27 -3.07 3.85
C PRO A 66 11.61 -1.88 3.16
N ALA A 67 11.02 -0.96 3.91
CA ALA A 67 10.01 -0.06 3.41
C ALA A 67 8.91 -0.87 2.68
N SER A 68 8.24 -0.29 1.70
CA SER A 68 7.07 -0.92 1.07
C SER A 68 7.33 -2.20 0.25
N ILE A 69 8.55 -2.74 0.17
CA ILE A 69 8.71 -4.12 -0.34
C ILE A 69 8.16 -5.15 0.66
N GLU A 70 7.96 -4.77 1.93
CA GLU A 70 7.22 -5.57 2.93
C GLU A 70 5.88 -6.06 2.40
N LYS A 71 5.21 -5.26 1.57
CA LYS A 71 3.95 -5.62 0.91
C LYS A 71 4.04 -6.90 0.05
N VAL A 72 5.23 -7.33 -0.36
CA VAL A 72 5.42 -8.64 -1.03
C VAL A 72 5.13 -9.77 -0.04
N ILE A 73 5.67 -9.70 1.19
CA ILE A 73 5.42 -10.67 2.25
C ILE A 73 3.92 -10.73 2.55
N THR A 74 3.32 -9.59 2.84
CA THR A 74 1.87 -9.48 3.14
C THR A 74 1.02 -10.02 1.99
N SER A 75 1.33 -9.65 0.74
CA SER A 75 0.54 -10.04 -0.43
C SER A 75 0.65 -11.54 -0.74
N VAL A 76 1.84 -12.11 -0.67
CA VAL A 76 2.05 -13.53 -0.91
C VAL A 76 1.36 -14.36 0.17
N THR A 77 1.50 -13.97 1.45
CA THR A 77 0.80 -14.63 2.56
C THR A 77 -0.73 -14.49 2.41
N ALA A 78 -1.24 -13.30 2.04
CA ALA A 78 -2.67 -13.09 1.84
C ALA A 78 -3.23 -13.95 0.70
N LEU A 79 -2.53 -14.07 -0.42
CA LEU A 79 -2.96 -14.97 -1.50
C LEU A 79 -2.93 -16.45 -1.09
N ALA A 80 -1.96 -16.87 -0.28
CA ALA A 80 -1.87 -18.23 0.21
C ALA A 80 -2.96 -18.58 1.22
N GLU A 81 -3.21 -17.71 2.21
CA GLU A 81 -4.09 -17.98 3.34
C GLU A 81 -5.56 -17.59 3.05
N LEU A 82 -5.79 -16.41 2.45
CA LEU A 82 -7.14 -15.90 2.17
C LEU A 82 -7.70 -16.41 0.85
N ARG A 83 -6.84 -16.70 -0.13
CA ARG A 83 -7.19 -17.03 -1.51
C ARG A 83 -7.72 -15.82 -2.29
N GLU A 84 -7.71 -15.89 -3.61
CA GLU A 84 -8.10 -14.78 -4.50
C GLU A 84 -9.58 -14.37 -4.39
N TYR A 85 -10.45 -15.29 -3.98
CA TYR A 85 -11.90 -15.07 -3.86
C TYR A 85 -12.33 -14.51 -2.50
N TYR A 86 -11.39 -14.19 -1.61
CA TYR A 86 -11.70 -13.60 -0.32
C TYR A 86 -12.47 -12.28 -0.45
N LEU A 87 -13.46 -12.05 0.43
CA LEU A 87 -14.34 -10.89 0.41
C LEU A 87 -14.22 -10.07 1.70
N PHE A 88 -14.05 -8.78 1.54
CA PHE A 88 -14.21 -7.76 2.59
C PHE A 88 -15.67 -7.35 2.63
N ASN A 89 -16.36 -7.54 3.78
CA ASN A 89 -17.81 -7.38 3.88
C ASN A 89 -18.19 -6.26 4.83
N THR A 90 -18.76 -5.17 4.32
CA THR A 90 -19.40 -4.10 5.11
C THR A 90 -20.92 -4.33 5.07
N ARG A 91 -21.58 -4.36 6.23
CA ARG A 91 -22.99 -4.81 6.32
C ARG A 91 -23.88 -3.78 7.00
N ILE A 92 -25.15 -3.78 6.61
CA ILE A 92 -26.27 -3.18 7.33
C ILE A 92 -27.15 -4.31 7.88
N ALA A 93 -27.48 -4.22 9.16
CA ALA A 93 -28.40 -5.13 9.83
C ALA A 93 -29.30 -4.34 10.78
N TYR A 94 -30.36 -4.95 11.30
CA TYR A 94 -31.23 -4.31 12.28
C TYR A 94 -31.77 -5.32 13.29
N THR A 95 -32.19 -4.82 14.45
CA THR A 95 -32.97 -5.57 15.45
C THR A 95 -34.33 -4.93 15.60
N GLY A 96 -35.27 -5.66 16.21
CA GLY A 96 -36.65 -5.21 16.40
C GLY A 96 -37.53 -5.43 15.17
N THR A 97 -38.58 -4.63 15.05
CA THR A 97 -39.62 -4.77 14.00
C THR A 97 -39.84 -3.48 13.26
N ILE A 98 -40.19 -3.60 11.98
CA ILE A 98 -40.63 -2.46 11.15
C ILE A 98 -42.14 -2.39 11.26
N VAL A 99 -42.66 -1.29 11.79
CA VAL A 99 -44.09 -1.05 11.97
C VAL A 99 -44.56 0.07 11.06
N GLN A 100 -45.83 0.06 10.65
CA GLN A 100 -46.42 1.03 9.73
C GLN A 100 -45.60 1.23 8.45
N ASP A 101 -44.91 0.17 8.00
CA ASP A 101 -44.04 0.08 6.83
C ASP A 101 -42.92 1.12 6.77
N SER A 102 -42.67 1.86 7.87
CA SER A 102 -41.70 2.97 7.84
C SER A 102 -40.97 3.24 9.15
N ILE A 103 -41.35 2.65 10.26
CA ILE A 103 -40.78 2.91 11.57
C ILE A 103 -40.06 1.64 12.06
N LEU A 104 -38.76 1.73 12.22
CA LEU A 104 -37.97 0.68 12.87
C LEU A 104 -38.04 0.88 14.39
N GLN A 105 -38.82 0.02 15.07
CA GLN A 105 -38.81 -0.10 16.52
C GLN A 105 -37.64 -1.01 16.94
N GLY A 106 -36.44 -0.50 16.87
CA GLY A 106 -35.20 -1.23 17.12
C GLY A 106 -34.00 -0.43 16.66
N ASP A 107 -32.84 -1.06 16.64
CA ASP A 107 -31.55 -0.47 16.27
C ASP A 107 -31.18 -0.83 14.84
N LEU A 108 -30.53 0.11 14.13
CA LEU A 108 -29.88 -0.12 12.85
C LEU A 108 -28.38 -0.26 13.08
N TYR A 109 -27.78 -1.32 12.57
CA TYR A 109 -26.34 -1.61 12.71
C TYR A 109 -25.61 -1.36 11.41
N LEU A 110 -24.48 -0.63 11.50
CA LEU A 110 -23.47 -0.48 10.47
C LEU A 110 -22.25 -1.29 10.90
N VAL A 111 -22.01 -2.44 10.26
CA VAL A 111 -20.93 -3.37 10.63
C VAL A 111 -19.76 -3.19 9.70
N GLY A 112 -18.62 -2.77 10.23
CA GLY A 112 -17.41 -2.51 9.46
C GLY A 112 -16.70 -3.79 9.03
N GLY A 113 -16.30 -3.84 7.75
CA GLY A 113 -15.61 -4.97 7.14
C GLY A 113 -14.14 -4.72 6.82
N PHE A 114 -13.59 -3.60 7.27
CA PHE A 114 -12.23 -3.16 6.96
C PHE A 114 -11.90 -3.26 5.46
N ASP A 115 -12.85 -2.86 4.60
CA ASP A 115 -12.64 -2.70 3.16
C ASP A 115 -11.86 -1.40 2.89
N PRO A 116 -10.59 -1.47 2.46
CA PRO A 116 -9.76 -0.28 2.22
C PRO A 116 -10.15 0.49 0.97
N GLU A 117 -10.96 -0.12 0.10
CA GLU A 117 -11.43 0.45 -1.16
C GLU A 117 -12.92 0.85 -1.09
N PHE A 118 -13.50 0.95 0.12
CA PHE A 118 -14.88 1.42 0.30
C PHE A 118 -14.94 2.93 0.02
N MET A 119 -15.60 3.28 -1.07
CA MET A 119 -15.63 4.63 -1.60
C MET A 119 -17.00 5.30 -1.41
N ASP A 120 -17.08 6.54 -1.82
CA ASP A 120 -18.26 7.38 -1.73
C ASP A 120 -19.50 6.76 -2.40
N GLU A 121 -19.29 6.18 -3.58
CA GLU A 121 -20.35 5.50 -4.34
C GLU A 121 -20.83 4.21 -3.65
N ASP A 122 -19.97 3.55 -2.89
CA ASP A 122 -20.32 2.34 -2.14
C ASP A 122 -21.17 2.70 -0.91
N MET A 123 -20.90 3.85 -0.27
CA MET A 123 -21.74 4.36 0.82
C MET A 123 -23.16 4.69 0.33
N ASN A 124 -23.31 5.22 -0.87
CA ASN A 124 -24.64 5.47 -1.45
C ASN A 124 -25.47 4.18 -1.54
N LYS A 125 -24.84 3.04 -1.87
CA LYS A 125 -25.55 1.73 -1.89
C LYS A 125 -26.06 1.32 -0.51
N LEU A 126 -25.29 1.60 0.56
CA LEU A 126 -25.76 1.36 1.93
C LEU A 126 -26.95 2.25 2.29
N VAL A 127 -26.89 3.53 1.94
CA VAL A 127 -27.97 4.51 2.17
C VAL A 127 -29.22 4.10 1.40
N GLU A 128 -29.08 3.76 0.13
CA GLU A 128 -30.15 3.28 -0.74
C GLU A 128 -30.81 2.00 -0.18
N ALA A 129 -30.01 1.07 0.35
CA ALA A 129 -30.55 -0.16 0.95
C ALA A 129 -31.48 0.14 2.13
N VAL A 130 -31.06 1.08 3.01
CA VAL A 130 -31.92 1.52 4.13
C VAL A 130 -33.16 2.25 3.62
N HIS A 131 -33.01 3.16 2.66
CA HIS A 131 -34.13 3.91 2.08
C HIS A 131 -35.15 2.99 1.39
N ASN A 132 -34.67 2.01 0.61
CA ASN A 132 -35.50 1.09 -0.17
C ASN A 132 -36.18 0.01 0.73
N SER A 133 -35.73 -0.18 1.97
CA SER A 133 -36.43 -1.02 2.96
C SER A 133 -37.74 -0.39 3.45
N GLY A 134 -38.04 0.85 3.07
CA GLY A 134 -39.20 1.61 3.51
C GLY A 134 -38.98 2.39 4.80
N ILE A 135 -37.90 2.16 5.54
CA ILE A 135 -37.61 2.83 6.83
C ILE A 135 -37.46 4.35 6.61
N ARG A 136 -38.20 5.14 7.43
CA ARG A 136 -38.13 6.61 7.48
C ARG A 136 -37.84 7.12 8.90
N CYS A 137 -38.00 6.26 9.91
CA CYS A 137 -37.73 6.60 11.29
C CYS A 137 -37.06 5.42 12.00
N ILE A 138 -35.91 5.66 12.61
CA ILE A 138 -35.22 4.70 13.50
C ILE A 138 -35.46 5.17 14.93
N GLN A 139 -36.37 4.49 15.64
CA GLN A 139 -36.72 4.81 17.03
C GLN A 139 -35.63 4.43 18.03
N GLY A 140 -34.79 3.46 17.69
CA GLY A 140 -33.59 3.12 18.43
C GLY A 140 -32.38 3.94 17.96
N SER A 141 -31.20 3.32 17.98
CA SER A 141 -29.93 3.93 17.62
C SER A 141 -29.43 3.47 16.25
N LEU A 142 -28.70 4.32 15.57
CA LEU A 142 -27.71 3.89 14.58
C LEU A 142 -26.45 3.45 15.35
N ILE A 143 -26.10 2.18 15.24
CA ILE A 143 -24.97 1.58 15.96
C ILE A 143 -23.89 1.18 14.99
N ALA A 144 -22.67 1.75 15.18
CA ALA A 144 -21.50 1.34 14.43
C ALA A 144 -20.77 0.20 15.15
N ASP A 145 -20.64 -0.94 14.48
CA ASP A 145 -19.86 -2.08 14.96
C ASP A 145 -18.47 -2.02 14.30
N VAL A 146 -17.46 -1.70 15.11
CA VAL A 146 -16.05 -1.67 14.76
C VAL A 146 -15.26 -2.75 15.50
N SER A 147 -15.96 -3.74 16.06
CA SER A 147 -15.34 -4.78 16.89
C SER A 147 -14.50 -5.79 16.11
N LEU A 148 -14.42 -5.70 14.80
CA LEU A 148 -13.61 -6.58 13.97
C LEU A 148 -12.13 -6.47 14.31
N THR A 149 -11.63 -5.26 14.56
CA THR A 149 -10.25 -5.01 15.00
C THR A 149 -10.22 -4.39 16.40
N ASP A 150 -9.04 -4.38 17.01
CA ASP A 150 -8.79 -3.66 18.26
C ASP A 150 -8.94 -2.14 18.07
N SER A 151 -8.78 -1.38 19.17
CA SER A 151 -8.92 0.07 19.14
C SER A 151 -7.63 0.81 18.75
N ILE A 152 -6.58 0.09 18.35
CA ILE A 152 -5.30 0.68 17.96
C ILE A 152 -5.38 1.10 16.49
N TYR A 153 -5.60 2.37 16.26
CA TYR A 153 -5.79 2.96 14.94
C TYR A 153 -4.50 3.50 14.30
N TRP A 154 -3.37 3.50 15.03
CA TRP A 154 -2.06 3.95 14.55
C TRP A 154 -1.02 2.88 14.79
N GLY A 155 -0.34 2.44 13.74
CA GLY A 155 0.58 1.30 13.80
C GLY A 155 1.84 1.58 14.63
N ALA A 156 2.36 0.52 15.24
CA ALA A 156 3.60 0.60 16.01
C ALA A 156 4.78 1.03 15.12
N GLY A 157 5.55 2.03 15.57
CA GLY A 157 6.69 2.57 14.82
C GLY A 157 6.33 3.44 13.61
N TRP A 158 5.06 3.84 13.46
CA TRP A 158 4.65 4.86 12.49
C TRP A 158 5.00 6.25 13.00
N SER A 159 5.54 7.10 12.12
CA SER A 159 5.87 8.47 12.48
C SER A 159 4.61 9.29 12.77
N TRP A 160 4.62 10.02 13.88
CA TRP A 160 3.48 10.87 14.29
C TRP A 160 3.20 12.01 13.30
N ASP A 161 4.22 12.47 12.58
CA ASP A 161 4.18 13.56 11.62
C ASP A 161 3.82 13.13 10.20
N ASP A 162 3.48 11.85 9.99
CA ASP A 162 2.91 11.36 8.73
C ASP A 162 1.45 11.82 8.53
N THR A 163 0.78 12.29 9.58
CA THR A 163 -0.52 12.95 9.47
C THR A 163 -0.31 14.47 9.18
N PRO A 164 -1.12 15.14 8.36
CA PRO A 164 -2.42 14.73 7.79
C PRO A 164 -2.32 14.11 6.38
N GLU A 165 -1.21 13.49 6.05
CA GLU A 165 -1.00 12.97 4.70
C GLU A 165 -1.87 11.73 4.41
N ALA A 166 -2.38 11.63 3.18
CA ALA A 166 -3.32 10.60 2.77
C ALA A 166 -2.74 9.18 2.74
N PHE A 167 -1.40 9.04 2.69
CA PHE A 167 -0.76 7.72 2.64
C PHE A 167 -0.78 6.98 3.99
N GLN A 168 -1.13 7.68 5.09
CA GLN A 168 -1.15 7.14 6.44
C GLN A 168 -2.47 7.48 7.15
N PRO A 169 -3.59 6.78 6.81
CA PRO A 169 -4.87 6.99 7.46
C PRO A 169 -4.93 6.30 8.83
N TYR A 170 -5.88 6.73 9.65
CA TYR A 170 -6.22 6.05 10.90
C TYR A 170 -7.00 4.76 10.61
N LEU A 171 -6.45 3.60 11.02
CA LEU A 171 -7.04 2.30 10.73
C LEU A 171 -8.36 2.07 11.46
N SER A 172 -9.32 1.47 10.78
CA SER A 172 -10.62 1.11 11.38
C SER A 172 -11.34 0.10 10.49
N PRO A 173 -12.22 -0.75 11.03
CA PRO A 173 -13.16 -1.53 10.23
C PRO A 173 -14.10 -0.70 9.35
N LEU A 174 -14.33 0.56 9.68
CA LEU A 174 -15.11 1.52 8.90
C LEU A 174 -14.17 2.53 8.23
N MET A 175 -13.89 2.33 6.95
CA MET A 175 -13.02 3.17 6.13
C MET A 175 -13.81 3.74 4.95
N LEU A 176 -14.04 5.06 4.93
CA LEU A 176 -14.65 5.76 3.79
C LEU A 176 -13.56 6.53 3.04
N ASN A 177 -13.49 6.37 1.71
CA ASN A 177 -12.50 7.05 0.87
C ASN A 177 -11.08 6.97 1.46
N ARG A 178 -10.72 5.81 2.00
CA ARG A 178 -9.43 5.55 2.68
C ARG A 178 -9.19 6.42 3.91
N GLY A 179 -10.26 6.80 4.62
CA GLY A 179 -10.19 7.72 5.75
C GLY A 179 -9.81 9.15 5.36
N CYS A 180 -10.06 9.55 4.10
CA CYS A 180 -9.59 10.81 3.55
C CYS A 180 -10.71 11.63 2.90
N VAL A 181 -10.47 12.93 2.80
CA VAL A 181 -11.26 13.87 2.01
C VAL A 181 -10.41 14.50 0.90
N ASN A 182 -11.02 14.82 -0.23
CA ASN A 182 -10.43 15.61 -1.30
C ASN A 182 -10.88 17.05 -1.18
N VAL A 183 -9.95 17.95 -0.90
CA VAL A 183 -10.18 19.39 -0.78
C VAL A 183 -9.77 20.06 -2.07
N THR A 184 -10.74 20.56 -2.84
CA THR A 184 -10.50 21.29 -4.10
C THR A 184 -10.63 22.78 -3.84
N VAL A 185 -9.55 23.51 -4.12
CA VAL A 185 -9.48 24.97 -4.04
C VAL A 185 -9.63 25.53 -5.44
N ILE A 186 -10.63 26.39 -5.65
CA ILE A 186 -10.97 26.99 -6.95
C ILE A 186 -10.85 28.51 -6.82
N PRO A 187 -9.85 29.15 -7.48
CA PRO A 187 -9.74 30.60 -7.47
C PRO A 187 -11.02 31.29 -7.99
N THR A 188 -11.32 32.44 -7.41
CA THR A 188 -12.39 33.34 -7.84
C THR A 188 -11.80 34.67 -8.35
N SER A 189 -12.43 35.80 -8.11
CA SER A 189 -11.90 37.13 -8.47
C SER A 189 -10.69 37.49 -7.58
N LYS A 190 -9.77 38.27 -8.16
CA LYS A 190 -8.55 38.74 -7.46
C LYS A 190 -8.85 39.36 -6.08
N GLY A 191 -8.14 38.89 -5.06
CA GLY A 191 -8.29 39.33 -3.68
C GLY A 191 -9.53 38.78 -2.96
N ARG A 192 -10.39 38.04 -3.63
CA ARG A 192 -11.55 37.37 -3.00
C ARG A 192 -11.19 35.96 -2.51
N LYS A 193 -11.96 35.45 -1.55
CA LYS A 193 -11.80 34.06 -1.08
C LYS A 193 -12.04 33.07 -2.22
N PRO A 194 -11.19 32.04 -2.40
CA PRO A 194 -11.47 30.94 -3.33
C PRO A 194 -12.70 30.15 -2.88
N LYS A 195 -13.38 29.47 -3.83
CA LYS A 195 -14.37 28.45 -3.51
C LYS A 195 -13.65 27.19 -3.04
N ILE A 196 -14.15 26.56 -1.97
CA ILE A 196 -13.65 25.29 -1.45
C ILE A 196 -14.74 24.24 -1.65
N GLU A 197 -14.36 23.13 -2.28
CA GLU A 197 -15.20 21.93 -2.43
C GLU A 197 -14.51 20.79 -1.71
N VAL A 198 -15.25 20.03 -0.89
CA VAL A 198 -14.71 18.88 -0.14
C VAL A 198 -15.58 17.65 -0.44
N ILE A 199 -14.93 16.55 -0.80
CA ILE A 199 -15.61 15.30 -1.10
C ILE A 199 -14.93 14.18 -0.28
N PRO A 200 -15.73 13.32 0.39
CA PRO A 200 -17.20 13.33 0.49
C PRO A 200 -17.72 14.49 1.33
N GLU A 201 -18.95 14.92 1.04
CA GLU A 201 -19.68 15.88 1.88
C GLU A 201 -20.12 15.21 3.18
N SER A 202 -19.93 15.92 4.30
CA SER A 202 -20.19 15.40 5.64
C SER A 202 -20.26 16.55 6.65
N ASP A 203 -20.96 16.35 7.75
CA ASP A 203 -20.97 17.24 8.92
C ASP A 203 -19.80 16.99 9.91
N TYR A 204 -18.92 16.05 9.57
CA TYR A 204 -17.80 15.63 10.43
C TYR A 204 -16.62 16.62 10.45
N TYR A 205 -16.51 17.48 9.47
CA TYR A 205 -15.44 18.47 9.37
C TYR A 205 -15.98 19.88 9.19
N THR A 206 -15.16 20.88 9.54
CA THR A 206 -15.42 22.28 9.27
C THR A 206 -14.36 22.86 8.33
N ILE A 207 -14.65 24.00 7.69
CA ILE A 207 -13.74 24.65 6.75
C ILE A 207 -13.39 26.05 7.25
N CYS A 208 -12.09 26.29 7.49
CA CYS A 208 -11.51 27.61 7.76
C CYS A 208 -10.81 28.10 6.49
N ASN A 209 -11.43 29.03 5.76
CA ASN A 209 -10.88 29.57 4.53
C ASN A 209 -10.33 30.98 4.76
N LEU A 210 -9.00 31.08 4.85
CA LEU A 210 -8.21 32.32 4.99
C LEU A 210 -7.50 32.71 3.68
N ALA A 211 -7.54 31.83 2.64
CA ALA A 211 -6.87 32.05 1.37
C ALA A 211 -7.50 33.18 0.56
N GLN A 212 -6.70 33.77 -0.32
CA GLN A 212 -7.15 34.79 -1.29
C GLN A 212 -6.75 34.37 -2.72
N SER A 213 -7.63 34.64 -3.66
CA SER A 213 -7.42 34.35 -5.08
C SER A 213 -6.52 35.41 -5.71
N TYR A 214 -5.48 34.96 -6.46
CA TYR A 214 -4.54 35.82 -7.17
C TYR A 214 -3.91 36.92 -6.29
N ALA A 215 -3.51 36.55 -5.09
CA ALA A 215 -2.94 37.43 -4.06
C ALA A 215 -1.54 36.95 -3.64
N PRO A 216 -0.47 37.20 -4.45
CA PRO A 216 0.88 36.67 -4.19
C PRO A 216 1.46 37.06 -2.83
N GLN A 217 1.05 38.19 -2.27
CA GLN A 217 1.46 38.66 -0.94
C GLN A 217 1.02 37.74 0.19
N CYS A 218 0.03 36.86 -0.03
CA CYS A 218 -0.43 35.88 0.96
C CYS A 218 0.47 34.62 1.01
N GLY A 219 1.54 34.56 0.22
CA GLY A 219 2.46 33.43 0.18
C GLY A 219 1.91 32.20 -0.56
N LYS A 220 2.56 31.04 -0.38
CA LYS A 220 2.15 29.80 -1.04
C LYS A 220 0.84 29.27 -0.48
N LEU A 221 -0.03 28.74 -1.37
CA LEU A 221 -1.25 28.06 -0.95
C LEU A 221 -0.91 26.85 -0.06
N LYS A 222 -1.52 26.80 1.12
CA LYS A 222 -1.43 25.72 2.09
C LYS A 222 -2.83 25.16 2.34
N VAL A 223 -2.98 23.85 2.21
CA VAL A 223 -4.21 23.12 2.51
C VAL A 223 -3.83 22.02 3.49
N THR A 224 -4.42 22.07 4.68
CA THR A 224 -4.14 21.11 5.77
C THR A 224 -5.37 21.02 6.68
N ARG A 225 -5.31 20.20 7.72
CA ARG A 225 -6.26 20.26 8.84
C ARG A 225 -5.51 20.62 10.14
N ASN A 226 -6.22 20.93 11.19
CA ASN A 226 -5.63 21.17 12.53
C ASN A 226 -5.18 19.87 13.20
N TRP A 227 -4.27 19.14 12.53
CA TRP A 227 -3.86 17.79 12.90
C TRP A 227 -3.11 17.68 14.23
N LEU A 228 -2.42 18.74 14.64
CA LEU A 228 -1.70 18.77 15.94
C LEU A 228 -2.65 18.60 17.14
N ASP A 229 -3.89 19.05 17.00
CA ASP A 229 -4.93 18.93 18.04
C ASP A 229 -5.87 17.75 17.77
N ASN A 230 -5.50 16.83 16.85
CA ASN A 230 -6.38 15.78 16.36
C ASN A 230 -7.74 16.29 15.84
N GLY A 231 -7.79 17.55 15.40
CA GLY A 231 -9.00 18.18 14.91
C GLY A 231 -9.24 17.93 13.41
N ASN A 232 -10.49 18.14 12.99
CA ASN A 232 -10.93 18.00 11.60
C ASN A 232 -11.39 19.33 10.97
N THR A 233 -10.90 20.46 11.46
CA THR A 233 -11.05 21.74 10.76
C THR A 233 -10.05 21.78 9.59
N ILE A 234 -10.57 21.83 8.38
CA ILE A 234 -9.78 21.96 7.15
C ILE A 234 -9.38 23.42 7.00
N CYS A 235 -8.08 23.69 7.03
CA CYS A 235 -7.51 25.03 6.93
C CYS A 235 -6.95 25.26 5.53
N VAL A 236 -7.44 26.29 4.85
CA VAL A 236 -6.96 26.74 3.54
C VAL A 236 -6.44 28.16 3.67
N ASP A 237 -5.16 28.38 3.42
CA ASP A 237 -4.49 29.67 3.60
C ASP A 237 -3.50 29.94 2.43
N GLY A 238 -3.16 31.23 2.20
CA GLY A 238 -2.22 31.66 1.16
C GLY A 238 -2.89 32.04 -0.16
N ASN A 239 -2.09 32.02 -1.24
CA ASN A 239 -2.47 32.48 -2.58
C ASN A 239 -3.04 31.33 -3.42
N ALA A 240 -4.33 31.36 -3.70
CA ALA A 240 -5.00 30.48 -4.64
C ALA A 240 -4.94 31.08 -6.06
N ASN A 241 -4.01 30.64 -6.89
CA ASN A 241 -3.81 31.13 -8.25
C ASN A 241 -4.12 30.13 -9.37
N TYR A 242 -4.43 28.88 -9.01
CA TYR A 242 -4.88 27.83 -9.91
C TYR A 242 -5.80 26.84 -9.16
N ARG A 243 -6.61 26.09 -9.91
CA ARG A 243 -7.40 25.00 -9.33
C ARG A 243 -6.48 23.88 -8.89
N CYS A 244 -6.55 23.49 -7.62
CA CYS A 244 -5.79 22.36 -7.11
C CYS A 244 -6.64 21.54 -6.15
N THR A 245 -6.32 20.25 -6.04
CA THR A 245 -6.92 19.32 -5.07
C THR A 245 -5.83 18.75 -4.18
N LYS A 246 -6.04 18.80 -2.88
CA LYS A 246 -5.22 18.13 -1.86
C LYS A 246 -6.08 17.09 -1.16
N THR A 247 -5.54 15.87 -1.02
CA THR A 247 -6.15 14.81 -0.21
C THR A 247 -5.59 14.87 1.20
N LEU A 248 -6.46 14.88 2.20
CA LEU A 248 -6.11 14.92 3.62
C LEU A 248 -6.75 13.73 4.33
N ASN A 249 -6.00 13.05 5.22
CA ASN A 249 -6.62 12.09 6.11
C ASN A 249 -7.50 12.82 7.16
N MET A 250 -8.52 12.14 7.64
CA MET A 250 -9.37 12.63 8.72
C MET A 250 -8.99 11.91 10.03
N TYR A 251 -8.96 12.66 11.13
CA TYR A 251 -8.79 12.05 12.44
C TYR A 251 -10.01 11.19 12.76
N SER A 252 -9.77 9.93 13.19
CA SER A 252 -10.78 8.91 13.42
C SER A 252 -11.62 8.54 12.18
N SER A 253 -11.08 7.61 11.38
CA SER A 253 -11.76 7.10 10.18
C SER A 253 -13.15 6.52 10.49
N LYS A 254 -13.32 5.85 11.65
CA LYS A 254 -14.62 5.29 12.08
C LYS A 254 -15.66 6.38 12.33
N ASP A 255 -15.27 7.48 12.97
CA ASP A 255 -16.19 8.59 13.22
C ASP A 255 -16.54 9.30 11.91
N PHE A 256 -15.55 9.50 11.04
CA PHE A 256 -15.78 10.07 9.71
C PHE A 256 -16.79 9.24 8.89
N PHE A 257 -16.63 7.92 8.89
CA PHE A 257 -17.58 7.03 8.21
C PHE A 257 -18.99 7.14 8.83
N LEU A 258 -19.09 6.99 10.16
CA LEU A 258 -20.35 6.95 10.88
C LEU A 258 -21.13 8.28 10.73
N HIS A 259 -20.45 9.41 10.92
CA HIS A 259 -21.06 10.74 10.75
C HIS A 259 -21.53 10.97 9.30
N THR A 260 -20.70 10.61 8.31
CA THR A 260 -21.07 10.75 6.90
C THR A 260 -22.27 9.87 6.55
N PHE A 261 -22.32 8.64 7.06
CA PHE A 261 -23.46 7.75 6.83
C PHE A 261 -24.74 8.28 7.48
N ALA A 262 -24.67 8.72 8.75
CA ALA A 262 -25.80 9.32 9.46
C ALA A 262 -26.29 10.61 8.78
N TYR A 263 -25.36 11.47 8.33
CA TYR A 263 -25.67 12.68 7.56
C TYR A 263 -26.47 12.35 6.29
N ARG A 264 -26.01 11.37 5.50
CA ARG A 264 -26.71 10.98 4.27
C ARG A 264 -28.06 10.32 4.50
N LEU A 265 -28.21 9.52 5.54
CA LEU A 265 -29.53 8.99 5.91
C LEU A 265 -30.53 10.13 6.22
N LYS A 266 -30.09 11.17 6.93
CA LYS A 266 -30.92 12.35 7.21
C LYS A 266 -31.28 13.13 5.94
N GLU A 267 -30.31 13.31 5.04
CA GLU A 267 -30.55 13.96 3.73
C GLU A 267 -31.59 13.19 2.87
N THR A 268 -31.69 11.88 3.02
CA THR A 268 -32.73 11.06 2.37
C THR A 268 -34.07 11.01 3.12
N GLY A 269 -34.20 11.83 4.19
CA GLY A 269 -35.45 11.94 4.98
C GLY A 269 -35.59 10.85 6.05
N ILE A 270 -34.54 10.13 6.41
CA ILE A 270 -34.56 9.12 7.47
C ILE A 270 -34.17 9.78 8.81
N SER A 271 -35.08 9.82 9.77
CA SER A 271 -34.82 10.32 11.10
C SER A 271 -34.12 9.28 11.98
N ILE A 272 -33.10 9.71 12.73
CA ILE A 272 -32.29 8.87 13.62
C ILE A 272 -32.34 9.50 15.01
N GLN A 273 -32.75 8.72 16.03
CA GLN A 273 -32.87 9.24 17.39
C GLN A 273 -31.51 9.41 18.07
N SER A 274 -30.60 8.44 17.92
CA SER A 274 -29.25 8.50 18.48
C SER A 274 -28.25 7.72 17.64
N VAL A 275 -26.96 8.07 17.81
CA VAL A 275 -25.83 7.43 17.12
C VAL A 275 -24.81 7.00 18.19
N ARG A 276 -24.35 5.76 18.15
CA ARG A 276 -23.39 5.22 19.13
C ARG A 276 -22.58 4.07 18.56
N TYR A 277 -21.56 3.64 19.29
CA TYR A 277 -20.83 2.41 19.02
C TYR A 277 -21.42 1.24 19.80
N GLY A 278 -21.32 0.04 19.23
CA GLY A 278 -21.76 -1.20 19.86
C GLY A 278 -21.48 -2.40 18.97
N ILE A 279 -21.73 -3.58 19.48
CA ILE A 279 -21.55 -4.84 18.75
C ILE A 279 -22.89 -5.23 18.14
N CYS A 280 -22.90 -5.55 16.86
CA CYS A 280 -24.07 -6.11 16.19
C CYS A 280 -24.30 -7.53 16.75
N PRO A 281 -25.49 -7.81 17.30
CA PRO A 281 -25.82 -9.14 17.81
C PRO A 281 -25.99 -10.14 16.67
N ASP A 282 -25.71 -11.41 16.94
CA ASP A 282 -25.75 -12.46 15.91
C ASP A 282 -27.18 -12.70 15.37
N GLU A 283 -28.21 -12.45 16.21
CA GLU A 283 -29.61 -12.53 15.84
C GLU A 283 -30.14 -11.34 15.01
N ALA A 284 -29.32 -10.30 14.77
CA ALA A 284 -29.74 -9.17 13.96
C ALA A 284 -30.09 -9.60 12.53
N THR A 285 -31.21 -9.10 12.03
CA THR A 285 -31.65 -9.34 10.66
C THR A 285 -30.76 -8.59 9.67
N GLY A 286 -30.10 -9.30 8.75
CA GLY A 286 -29.32 -8.71 7.68
C GLY A 286 -30.20 -7.95 6.69
N MET A 287 -29.82 -6.71 6.35
CA MET A 287 -30.50 -5.90 5.36
C MET A 287 -29.72 -5.83 4.05
N TYR A 288 -28.44 -5.55 4.13
CA TYR A 288 -27.58 -5.43 2.96
C TYR A 288 -26.13 -5.78 3.30
N THR A 289 -25.43 -6.38 2.35
CA THR A 289 -23.99 -6.65 2.44
C THR A 289 -23.30 -6.12 1.20
N PHE A 290 -22.38 -5.21 1.39
CA PHE A 290 -21.44 -4.78 0.37
C PHE A 290 -20.17 -5.63 0.47
N SER A 291 -19.77 -6.25 -0.65
CA SER A 291 -18.61 -7.16 -0.70
C SER A 291 -17.57 -6.67 -1.70
N ARG A 292 -16.32 -6.61 -1.27
CA ARG A 292 -15.16 -6.28 -2.10
C ARG A 292 -14.25 -7.50 -2.24
N PRO A 293 -13.89 -7.96 -3.45
CA PRO A 293 -12.91 -9.04 -3.60
C PRO A 293 -11.49 -8.58 -3.28
N LEU A 294 -10.61 -9.54 -2.95
CA LEU A 294 -9.22 -9.30 -2.60
C LEU A 294 -8.41 -8.67 -3.74
N GLU A 295 -8.68 -9.04 -4.99
CA GLU A 295 -7.87 -8.65 -6.16
C GLU A 295 -7.65 -7.12 -6.30
N PRO A 296 -8.69 -6.25 -6.30
CA PRO A 296 -8.47 -4.80 -6.39
C PRO A 296 -7.68 -4.25 -5.20
N VAL A 297 -7.82 -4.80 -3.99
CA VAL A 297 -7.07 -4.42 -2.80
C VAL A 297 -5.59 -4.78 -2.97
N LEU A 298 -5.29 -6.00 -3.39
CA LEU A 298 -3.95 -6.48 -3.70
C LEU A 298 -3.28 -5.63 -4.78
N LYS A 299 -3.99 -5.42 -5.89
CA LYS A 299 -3.50 -4.63 -7.04
C LYS A 299 -3.16 -3.21 -6.63
N ARG A 300 -3.97 -2.60 -5.77
CA ARG A 300 -3.69 -1.26 -5.25
C ARG A 300 -2.50 -1.25 -4.31
N ALA A 301 -2.40 -2.20 -3.37
CA ALA A 301 -1.27 -2.35 -2.45
C ALA A 301 0.06 -2.42 -3.21
N LEU A 302 0.09 -3.16 -4.31
CA LEU A 302 1.30 -3.37 -5.11
C LEU A 302 1.55 -2.25 -6.14
N LYS A 303 0.58 -1.92 -7.02
CA LYS A 303 0.73 -0.91 -8.10
C LYS A 303 0.91 0.50 -7.56
N LYS A 304 0.12 0.90 -6.56
CA LYS A 304 0.15 2.25 -5.97
C LYS A 304 0.97 2.34 -4.69
N SER A 305 1.44 1.19 -4.19
CA SER A 305 2.11 1.11 -2.88
C SER A 305 1.22 1.59 -1.74
N ASP A 306 -0.09 1.34 -1.84
CA ASP A 306 -1.08 1.80 -0.88
C ASP A 306 -0.90 1.09 0.47
N ASN A 307 -0.73 1.88 1.54
CA ASN A 307 -0.49 1.33 2.88
C ASN A 307 -1.74 0.72 3.46
N LEU A 308 -2.88 1.43 3.37
CA LEU A 308 -4.15 0.96 3.91
C LEU A 308 -4.57 -0.39 3.33
N SER A 309 -4.41 -0.59 2.01
CA SER A 309 -4.70 -1.87 1.36
C SER A 309 -3.84 -3.01 1.90
N ALA A 310 -2.57 -2.73 2.21
CA ALA A 310 -1.68 -3.72 2.81
C ALA A 310 -2.04 -4.02 4.27
N GLU A 311 -2.36 -2.99 5.07
CA GLU A 311 -2.80 -3.18 6.45
C GLU A 311 -4.13 -3.95 6.52
N ALA A 312 -5.09 -3.64 5.64
CA ALA A 312 -6.34 -4.39 5.59
C ALA A 312 -6.09 -5.88 5.29
N MET A 313 -5.25 -6.22 4.31
CA MET A 313 -4.86 -7.61 4.06
C MET A 313 -4.20 -8.24 5.28
N PHE A 314 -3.27 -7.52 5.93
CA PHE A 314 -2.55 -7.99 7.11
C PHE A 314 -3.51 -8.34 8.27
N TYR A 315 -4.44 -7.45 8.63
CA TYR A 315 -5.44 -7.73 9.66
C TYR A 315 -6.39 -8.86 9.27
N HIS A 316 -6.80 -8.92 7.99
CA HIS A 316 -7.69 -9.97 7.51
C HIS A 316 -7.07 -11.37 7.53
N LEU A 317 -5.74 -11.51 7.52
CA LEU A 317 -5.08 -12.79 7.78
C LEU A 317 -5.48 -13.36 9.14
N ALA A 318 -5.45 -12.54 10.18
CA ALA A 318 -5.84 -12.97 11.53
C ALA A 318 -7.34 -13.11 11.70
N ILE A 319 -8.15 -12.22 11.11
CA ILE A 319 -9.61 -12.28 11.12
C ILE A 319 -10.07 -13.62 10.53
N SER A 320 -9.57 -13.97 9.34
CA SER A 320 -9.93 -15.21 8.66
C SER A 320 -9.50 -16.46 9.44
N ARG A 321 -8.29 -16.45 9.99
CA ARG A 321 -7.73 -17.60 10.70
C ARG A 321 -8.37 -17.86 12.05
N SER A 322 -8.67 -16.80 12.81
CA SER A 322 -9.18 -16.92 14.18
C SER A 322 -10.69 -16.92 14.28
N GLY A 323 -11.40 -16.29 13.35
CA GLY A 323 -12.83 -15.98 13.44
C GLY A 323 -13.18 -15.06 14.63
N LYS A 324 -12.18 -14.46 15.29
CA LYS A 324 -12.36 -13.63 16.49
C LYS A 324 -12.69 -12.19 16.12
N LYS A 325 -13.32 -11.49 17.06
CA LYS A 325 -13.41 -10.03 17.12
C LYS A 325 -12.20 -9.45 17.87
N ASN A 326 -11.97 -8.14 17.75
CA ASN A 326 -10.86 -7.40 18.36
C ASN A 326 -9.47 -7.90 17.96
N VAL A 327 -9.30 -8.22 16.69
CA VAL A 327 -8.01 -8.64 16.14
C VAL A 327 -7.03 -7.47 16.13
N GLY A 328 -5.85 -7.66 16.70
CA GLY A 328 -4.77 -6.68 16.71
C GLY A 328 -3.64 -7.02 15.74
N PHE A 329 -2.67 -6.11 15.61
CA PHE A 329 -1.51 -6.34 14.75
C PHE A 329 -0.69 -7.57 15.16
N LYS A 330 -0.66 -7.91 16.47
CA LYS A 330 0.05 -9.11 16.96
C LYS A 330 -0.58 -10.41 16.44
N ASP A 331 -1.90 -10.47 16.39
CA ASP A 331 -2.59 -11.64 15.84
C ASP A 331 -2.25 -11.82 14.34
N ALA A 332 -2.18 -10.71 13.60
CA ALA A 332 -1.77 -10.72 12.18
C ALA A 332 -0.30 -11.10 12.00
N GLN A 333 0.59 -10.58 12.86
CA GLN A 333 2.00 -10.93 12.91
C GLN A 333 2.20 -12.44 13.15
N GLU A 334 1.41 -13.04 14.05
CA GLU A 334 1.47 -14.48 14.32
C GLU A 334 1.13 -15.33 13.07
N VAL A 335 0.21 -14.87 12.22
CA VAL A 335 -0.08 -15.54 10.95
C VAL A 335 1.10 -15.46 10.00
N ILE A 336 1.70 -14.27 9.82
CA ILE A 336 2.91 -14.09 9.01
C ILE A 336 4.06 -14.95 9.54
N HIS A 337 4.29 -14.99 10.85
CA HIS A 337 5.32 -15.81 11.49
C HIS A 337 5.09 -17.32 11.28
N SER A 338 3.84 -17.75 11.42
CA SER A 338 3.47 -19.15 11.16
C SER A 338 3.73 -19.52 9.70
N PHE A 339 3.32 -18.67 8.75
CA PHE A 339 3.56 -18.87 7.33
C PHE A 339 5.06 -18.87 7.00
N MET A 340 5.81 -17.92 7.55
CA MET A 340 7.27 -17.86 7.40
C MET A 340 7.94 -19.14 7.87
N LYS A 341 7.51 -19.70 9.00
CA LYS A 341 8.08 -20.91 9.58
C LYS A 341 7.73 -22.17 8.77
N HIS A 342 6.47 -22.34 8.42
CA HIS A 342 5.96 -23.60 7.87
C HIS A 342 6.04 -23.67 6.33
N GLU A 343 5.80 -22.57 5.65
CA GLU A 343 5.77 -22.51 4.19
C GLU A 343 7.08 -22.00 3.59
N ILE A 344 7.67 -20.96 4.20
CA ILE A 344 8.93 -20.37 3.73
C ILE A 344 10.16 -21.08 4.31
N GLY A 345 10.01 -21.79 5.44
CA GLY A 345 11.09 -22.53 6.06
C GLY A 345 12.14 -21.63 6.74
N ARG A 346 11.75 -20.45 7.22
CA ARG A 346 12.62 -19.51 7.93
C ARG A 346 12.16 -19.32 9.37
N ASN A 347 13.12 -19.16 10.30
CA ASN A 347 12.80 -18.88 11.70
C ASN A 347 12.36 -17.40 11.84
N PRO A 348 11.10 -17.12 12.23
CA PRO A 348 10.58 -15.75 12.37
C PRO A 348 11.32 -14.93 13.44
N ASP A 349 11.92 -15.53 14.45
CA ASP A 349 12.68 -14.83 15.52
C ASP A 349 13.91 -14.09 14.99
N ASN A 350 14.35 -14.42 13.78
CA ASN A 350 15.47 -13.73 13.13
C ASN A 350 15.07 -12.41 12.43
N TYR A 351 13.79 -12.07 12.42
CA TYR A 351 13.24 -10.93 11.68
C TYR A 351 12.25 -10.16 12.53
N SER A 352 11.91 -8.96 12.09
CA SER A 352 10.86 -8.16 12.74
C SER A 352 9.89 -7.66 11.68
N ILE A 353 8.64 -8.09 11.76
CA ILE A 353 7.53 -7.67 10.89
C ILE A 353 6.41 -7.22 11.82
N VAL A 354 6.12 -5.91 11.86
CA VAL A 354 5.17 -5.33 12.81
C VAL A 354 3.98 -4.65 12.14
N ASP A 355 4.04 -4.50 10.82
CA ASP A 355 2.91 -4.01 10.02
C ASP A 355 2.85 -4.72 8.65
N GLY A 356 1.76 -4.54 7.93
CA GLY A 356 1.59 -5.12 6.60
C GLY A 356 2.17 -4.27 5.47
N SER A 357 2.47 -3.02 5.74
CA SER A 357 2.81 -2.01 4.71
C SER A 357 4.30 -1.72 4.57
N GLY A 358 5.09 -1.98 5.60
CA GLY A 358 6.51 -1.66 5.66
C GLY A 358 6.79 -0.18 5.99
N VAL A 359 5.81 0.56 6.50
CA VAL A 359 6.00 1.94 6.95
C VAL A 359 6.69 1.97 8.31
N SER A 360 6.39 1.01 9.16
CA SER A 360 7.01 0.91 10.48
C SER A 360 8.53 0.88 10.42
N LEU A 361 9.16 1.72 11.21
CA LEU A 361 10.62 1.73 11.38
C LEU A 361 11.13 0.52 12.17
N TYR A 362 10.22 -0.29 12.71
CA TYR A 362 10.55 -1.51 13.48
C TYR A 362 10.57 -2.78 12.62
N ASN A 363 10.25 -2.69 11.33
CA ASN A 363 10.40 -3.80 10.41
C ASN A 363 11.87 -4.02 10.06
N TYR A 364 12.33 -5.27 10.16
CA TYR A 364 13.68 -5.70 9.79
C TYR A 364 13.63 -7.05 9.09
N ILE A 365 14.05 -7.09 7.83
CA ILE A 365 14.16 -8.30 7.03
C ILE A 365 15.51 -8.35 6.30
N SER A 366 15.89 -9.53 5.79
CA SER A 366 17.04 -9.67 4.90
C SER A 366 16.61 -9.78 3.43
N PRO A 367 17.45 -9.41 2.46
CA PRO A 367 17.23 -9.74 1.04
C PRO A 367 17.03 -11.24 0.79
N ASP A 368 17.72 -12.11 1.56
CA ASP A 368 17.56 -13.55 1.51
C ASP A 368 16.15 -14.00 1.92
N LEU A 369 15.58 -13.46 3.00
CA LEU A 369 14.18 -13.72 3.36
C LEU A 369 13.21 -13.32 2.26
N MET A 370 13.33 -12.09 1.75
CA MET A 370 12.45 -11.57 0.69
C MET A 370 12.58 -12.42 -0.59
N MET A 371 13.76 -12.92 -0.90
CA MET A 371 13.98 -13.83 -2.02
C MET A 371 13.18 -15.13 -1.86
N GLU A 372 13.10 -15.69 -0.65
CA GLU A 372 12.31 -16.91 -0.42
C GLU A 372 10.82 -16.69 -0.67
N TYR A 373 10.26 -15.52 -0.32
CA TYR A 373 8.88 -15.17 -0.64
C TYR A 373 8.65 -15.04 -2.16
N LEU A 374 9.59 -14.46 -2.90
CA LEU A 374 9.52 -14.40 -4.36
C LEU A 374 9.60 -15.79 -5.01
N LYS A 375 10.47 -16.67 -4.49
CA LYS A 375 10.59 -18.06 -4.93
C LYS A 375 9.31 -18.84 -4.63
N TYR A 376 8.75 -18.69 -3.43
CA TYR A 376 7.50 -19.32 -3.03
C TYR A 376 6.37 -18.93 -3.98
N ALA A 377 6.19 -17.63 -4.23
CA ALA A 377 5.17 -17.16 -5.16
C ALA A 377 5.35 -17.79 -6.55
N TYR A 378 6.58 -17.81 -7.08
CA TYR A 378 6.86 -18.38 -8.39
C TYR A 378 6.58 -19.89 -8.47
N ALA A 379 6.81 -20.64 -7.39
CA ALA A 379 6.58 -22.08 -7.32
C ALA A 379 5.09 -22.46 -7.23
N HIS A 380 4.20 -21.49 -6.93
CA HIS A 380 2.76 -21.70 -6.76
C HIS A 380 1.96 -20.93 -7.84
N PRO A 381 1.63 -21.58 -8.98
CA PRO A 381 0.99 -20.90 -10.12
C PRO A 381 -0.32 -20.17 -9.78
N GLU A 382 -1.10 -20.70 -8.83
CA GLU A 382 -2.34 -20.13 -8.34
C GLU A 382 -2.13 -18.79 -7.57
N ILE A 383 -0.93 -18.59 -7.04
CA ILE A 383 -0.52 -17.32 -6.39
C ILE A 383 0.20 -16.43 -7.40
N PHE A 384 1.11 -17.03 -8.18
CA PHE A 384 2.04 -16.29 -9.02
C PHE A 384 1.34 -15.43 -10.05
N HIS A 385 0.33 -15.97 -10.74
CA HIS A 385 -0.37 -15.22 -11.79
C HIS A 385 -0.94 -13.90 -11.26
N THR A 386 -1.76 -13.98 -10.22
CA THR A 386 -2.42 -12.80 -9.61
C THR A 386 -1.41 -11.84 -8.98
N PHE A 387 -0.40 -12.37 -8.30
CA PHE A 387 0.68 -11.57 -7.71
C PHE A 387 1.52 -10.84 -8.75
N TYR A 388 1.98 -11.56 -9.79
CA TYR A 388 2.85 -11.04 -10.85
C TYR A 388 2.17 -9.93 -11.67
N GLU A 389 0.89 -10.11 -12.02
CA GLU A 389 0.10 -9.10 -12.73
C GLU A 389 -0.19 -7.85 -11.87
N ALA A 390 -0.25 -8.01 -10.55
CA ALA A 390 -0.42 -6.91 -9.62
C ALA A 390 0.85 -6.08 -9.39
N LEU A 391 2.05 -6.56 -9.77
CA LEU A 391 3.30 -5.80 -9.63
C LEU A 391 3.38 -4.64 -10.64
N PRO A 392 3.97 -3.48 -10.26
CA PRO A 392 4.33 -2.40 -11.19
C PRO A 392 5.24 -2.89 -12.32
N VAL A 393 5.00 -2.37 -13.53
CA VAL A 393 5.78 -2.69 -14.74
C VAL A 393 6.70 -1.52 -15.10
N ALA A 394 7.98 -1.80 -15.32
CA ALA A 394 8.98 -0.81 -15.66
C ALA A 394 8.60 0.04 -16.88
N GLY A 395 8.60 1.37 -16.72
CA GLY A 395 8.28 2.35 -17.74
C GLY A 395 6.80 2.39 -18.19
N VAL A 396 5.91 1.58 -17.57
CA VAL A 396 4.51 1.44 -18.00
C VAL A 396 3.53 1.94 -16.94
N ASP A 397 3.56 1.38 -15.74
CA ASP A 397 2.54 1.66 -14.73
C ASP A 397 3.05 1.71 -13.29
N GLY A 398 2.13 2.04 -12.38
CA GLY A 398 2.36 2.02 -10.94
C GLY A 398 3.54 2.91 -10.54
N THR A 399 4.28 2.47 -9.52
CA THR A 399 5.45 3.19 -9.00
C THR A 399 6.68 3.10 -9.90
N LEU A 400 6.65 2.27 -10.94
CA LEU A 400 7.71 2.15 -11.96
C LEU A 400 7.41 2.92 -13.27
N HIS A 401 6.27 3.62 -13.36
CA HIS A 401 5.86 4.35 -14.57
C HIS A 401 6.95 5.28 -15.14
N TYR A 402 7.71 5.93 -14.28
CA TYR A 402 8.78 6.86 -14.69
C TYR A 402 10.19 6.28 -14.58
N ARG A 403 10.35 4.97 -14.32
CA ARG A 403 11.63 4.28 -14.19
C ARG A 403 11.85 3.31 -15.34
N MET A 404 13.12 3.10 -15.75
CA MET A 404 13.50 2.11 -16.78
C MET A 404 12.64 2.23 -18.06
N LYS A 405 12.55 3.45 -18.61
CA LYS A 405 11.74 3.76 -19.82
C LYS A 405 12.38 3.33 -21.13
N GLN A 406 13.60 2.84 -21.07
CA GLN A 406 14.43 2.43 -22.20
C GLN A 406 15.25 1.20 -21.81
N GLY A 407 15.90 0.57 -22.79
CA GLY A 407 16.73 -0.61 -22.56
C GLY A 407 15.94 -1.90 -22.43
N LYS A 408 16.60 -2.97 -22.01
CA LYS A 408 16.00 -4.31 -21.90
C LYS A 408 15.15 -4.50 -20.63
N ALA A 409 15.33 -3.66 -19.63
CA ALA A 409 14.48 -3.62 -18.43
C ALA A 409 13.08 -3.03 -18.72
N TYR A 410 12.94 -2.17 -19.75
CA TYR A 410 11.66 -1.58 -20.15
C TYR A 410 10.61 -2.63 -20.49
N ARG A 411 9.41 -2.53 -19.90
CA ARG A 411 8.29 -3.46 -20.03
C ARG A 411 8.58 -4.91 -19.61
N ASN A 412 9.77 -5.18 -19.12
CA ASN A 412 10.28 -6.50 -18.72
C ASN A 412 10.30 -6.65 -17.19
N VAL A 413 10.87 -5.68 -16.46
CA VAL A 413 10.92 -5.73 -15.00
C VAL A 413 9.52 -5.53 -14.43
N ARG A 414 9.10 -6.43 -13.52
CA ARG A 414 7.92 -6.29 -12.69
C ARG A 414 8.34 -6.36 -11.23
N ALA A 415 8.21 -5.26 -10.50
CA ALA A 415 8.78 -5.18 -9.16
C ALA A 415 8.03 -4.21 -8.24
N LYS A 416 8.00 -4.54 -6.96
CA LYS A 416 7.54 -3.67 -5.89
C LYS A 416 8.66 -2.74 -5.47
N THR A 417 8.37 -1.44 -5.37
CA THR A 417 9.26 -0.41 -4.83
C THR A 417 9.03 -0.21 -3.34
N GLY A 418 10.07 0.15 -2.60
CA GLY A 418 9.98 0.65 -1.23
C GLY A 418 10.71 1.97 -1.08
N THR A 419 10.11 2.93 -0.38
CA THR A 419 10.72 4.23 -0.09
C THR A 419 10.15 4.79 1.20
N VAL A 420 11.03 5.04 2.15
CA VAL A 420 10.83 5.91 3.31
C VAL A 420 12.10 6.74 3.48
N THR A 421 12.11 7.71 4.36
CA THR A 421 13.29 8.55 4.59
C THR A 421 14.52 7.69 4.88
N GLY A 422 15.57 7.87 4.09
CA GLY A 422 16.83 7.11 4.22
C GLY A 422 16.84 5.71 3.61
N ILE A 423 15.74 5.25 3.02
CA ILE A 423 15.60 3.89 2.48
C ILE A 423 15.06 3.91 1.06
N SER A 424 15.64 3.07 0.20
CA SER A 424 15.14 2.78 -1.13
C SER A 424 15.29 1.30 -1.43
N SER A 425 14.22 0.61 -1.78
CA SER A 425 14.23 -0.83 -2.04
C SER A 425 13.46 -1.19 -3.31
N LEU A 426 13.81 -2.34 -3.89
CA LEU A 426 13.18 -2.88 -5.10
C LEU A 426 13.25 -4.41 -5.05
N ALA A 427 12.12 -5.10 -5.22
CA ALA A 427 12.05 -6.55 -5.22
C ALA A 427 11.05 -7.06 -6.25
N GLY A 428 11.40 -8.05 -7.05
CA GLY A 428 10.52 -8.59 -8.07
C GLY A 428 11.24 -9.50 -9.08
N TYR A 429 10.78 -9.44 -10.32
CA TYR A 429 11.16 -10.36 -11.39
C TYR A 429 11.60 -9.64 -12.66
N VAL A 430 12.48 -10.29 -13.41
CA VAL A 430 12.92 -9.88 -14.74
C VAL A 430 13.23 -11.09 -15.60
N LYS A 431 12.88 -11.05 -16.87
CA LYS A 431 13.26 -12.06 -17.85
C LYS A 431 14.62 -11.70 -18.46
N ALA A 432 15.60 -12.57 -18.29
CA ALA A 432 16.94 -12.42 -18.86
C ALA A 432 16.95 -12.59 -20.37
N GLY A 433 18.02 -12.12 -21.02
CA GLY A 433 18.15 -12.21 -22.49
C GLY A 433 18.15 -13.65 -23.05
N ASN A 434 18.51 -14.64 -22.26
CA ASN A 434 18.45 -16.06 -22.61
C ASN A 434 17.06 -16.70 -22.38
N GLY A 435 16.09 -15.92 -21.87
CA GLY A 435 14.73 -16.36 -21.58
C GLY A 435 14.49 -16.85 -20.15
N ASP A 436 15.54 -16.98 -19.32
CA ASP A 436 15.37 -17.37 -17.92
C ASP A 436 14.60 -16.32 -17.11
N MET A 437 13.76 -16.77 -16.18
CA MET A 437 13.11 -15.91 -15.19
C MET A 437 14.04 -15.73 -14.00
N LEU A 438 14.37 -14.48 -13.67
CA LEU A 438 15.16 -14.12 -12.52
C LEU A 438 14.29 -13.42 -11.48
N ALA A 439 14.50 -13.74 -10.20
CA ALA A 439 14.03 -12.94 -9.08
C ALA A 439 15.18 -12.10 -8.55
N PHE A 440 14.88 -10.90 -8.07
CA PHE A 440 15.88 -10.02 -7.48
C PHE A 440 15.31 -9.21 -6.31
N VAL A 441 16.19 -8.92 -5.35
CA VAL A 441 15.94 -8.05 -4.19
C VAL A 441 17.10 -7.10 -4.03
N ILE A 442 16.82 -5.81 -3.87
CA ILE A 442 17.79 -4.75 -3.65
C ILE A 442 17.26 -3.85 -2.54
N ILE A 443 17.98 -3.72 -1.42
CA ILE A 443 17.61 -2.88 -0.28
C ILE A 443 18.76 -1.92 0.02
N ASN A 444 18.57 -0.62 -0.29
CA ASN A 444 19.52 0.44 0.07
C ASN A 444 19.08 1.12 1.36
N GLN A 445 20.03 1.35 2.27
CA GLN A 445 19.84 2.05 3.56
C GLN A 445 20.80 3.23 3.69
N ASN A 446 20.45 4.16 4.58
CA ASN A 446 21.22 5.38 4.85
C ASN A 446 21.40 6.27 3.61
N VAL A 447 20.36 6.32 2.76
CA VAL A 447 20.38 7.05 1.49
C VAL A 447 19.86 8.46 1.69
N LEU A 448 20.71 9.47 1.52
CA LEU A 448 20.30 10.87 1.56
C LEU A 448 19.53 11.30 0.31
N ARG A 449 19.89 10.74 -0.85
CA ARG A 449 19.31 11.09 -2.15
C ARG A 449 18.69 9.87 -2.82
N GLY A 450 17.43 9.60 -2.52
CA GLY A 450 16.70 8.43 -3.03
C GLY A 450 16.73 8.31 -4.58
N LYS A 451 16.90 9.40 -5.33
CA LYS A 451 17.06 9.36 -6.79
C LYS A 451 18.32 8.59 -7.22
N GLU A 452 19.41 8.74 -6.49
CA GLU A 452 20.69 8.06 -6.79
C GLU A 452 20.58 6.56 -6.54
N ALA A 453 19.98 6.15 -5.41
CA ALA A 453 19.72 4.73 -5.13
C ALA A 453 18.78 4.09 -6.17
N ARG A 454 17.73 4.80 -6.60
CA ARG A 454 16.87 4.31 -7.69
C ARG A 454 17.62 4.14 -9.00
N ALA A 455 18.50 5.07 -9.36
CA ALA A 455 19.34 4.95 -10.56
C ALA A 455 20.28 3.74 -10.49
N PHE A 456 20.86 3.47 -9.30
CA PHE A 456 21.66 2.27 -9.06
C PHE A 456 20.84 0.99 -9.24
N GLN A 457 19.63 0.93 -8.66
CA GLN A 457 18.71 -0.20 -8.83
C GLN A 457 18.34 -0.43 -10.30
N ASP A 458 18.09 0.65 -11.06
CA ASP A 458 17.76 0.58 -12.49
C ASP A 458 18.90 0.00 -13.32
N LYS A 459 20.18 0.33 -12.99
CA LYS A 459 21.37 -0.27 -13.61
C LYS A 459 21.47 -1.77 -13.34
N ILE A 460 21.16 -2.21 -12.10
CA ILE A 460 21.12 -3.64 -11.76
C ILE A 460 20.06 -4.34 -12.62
N CYS A 461 18.84 -3.82 -12.67
CA CYS A 461 17.77 -4.38 -13.48
C CYS A 461 18.13 -4.48 -14.97
N GLU A 462 18.83 -3.49 -15.51
CA GLU A 462 19.32 -3.52 -16.89
C GLU A 462 20.37 -4.61 -17.13
N ILE A 463 21.29 -4.82 -16.17
CA ILE A 463 22.28 -5.91 -16.22
C ILE A 463 21.58 -7.28 -16.21
N LEU A 464 20.54 -7.43 -15.35
CA LEU A 464 19.80 -8.70 -15.23
C LEU A 464 18.95 -9.01 -16.45
N ALA A 465 18.47 -8.00 -17.18
CA ALA A 465 17.65 -8.14 -18.37
C ALA A 465 18.47 -8.52 -19.63
N HIS A 466 19.80 -8.44 -19.57
CA HIS A 466 20.73 -8.83 -20.64
C HIS A 466 21.09 -10.30 -20.58
#